data_a5a6502f3f5083ff220e69daad1003e2
#
_entry.id   a5a6502f3f5083ff220e69daad1003e2
#
_cell.length_a   1.000
_cell.length_b   1.000
_cell.length_c   1.000
_cell.angle_alpha   90.00
_cell.angle_beta   90.00
_cell.angle_gamma   90.00
#
_symmetry.space_group_name_H-M   'P 1'
#
loop_
_entity.id
_entity.type
_entity.pdbx_description
1 polymer ?
#
loop_
_entity_poly.entity_id
_entity_poly.type
_entity_poly.pdbx_seq_one_letter_code
_entity_poly.pdbx_strand_id
1 'polypeptide(L)'
;VYSQVRSWIVQLVSQDISNRSVNRKISSLNTYYKFLLKIEEVQSNPLAKHKALKTSKKVQVPFSKEEVEDVLELLNFDNSFEGIRDKLIIELFYSTGIRRIELVELKIQNIDLHQKTLKVLGKRNKERIIPLLDSVCVTITKYLTERKSLSVKEGDYLFLTKNGKKAYENLVYRVINFYFSKASTKVKKSPHILRHSFATHLLNQGADLNAVKELLGHSSLAATQVYTHSSISELKKVYAKSHPRNK
;
A
#
# COMPACT_ATOMS: atom_id res chain seq x y z
N VAL A 1 19.10 8.33 32.55
CA VAL A 1 20.45 8.73 32.09
C VAL A 1 20.84 7.90 30.85
N TYR A 2 21.65 8.48 29.93
CA TYR A 2 22.04 7.78 28.67
C TYR A 2 22.76 6.44 28.90
N SER A 3 23.53 6.30 29.95
CA SER A 3 24.22 5.04 30.32
C SER A 3 23.24 3.89 30.50
N GLN A 4 22.12 4.11 31.17
CA GLN A 4 21.08 3.09 31.37
C GLN A 4 20.43 2.68 30.01
N VAL A 5 20.16 3.64 29.14
CA VAL A 5 19.64 3.36 27.80
C VAL A 5 20.64 2.55 26.99
N ARG A 6 21.94 2.86 27.08
CA ARG A 6 23.02 2.11 26.44
C ARG A 6 23.08 0.66 26.95
N SER A 7 23.02 0.44 28.25
CA SER A 7 22.99 -0.92 28.84
C SER A 7 21.78 -1.71 28.35
N TRP A 8 20.60 -1.07 28.30
CA TRP A 8 19.39 -1.68 27.75
C TRP A 8 19.53 -2.04 26.26
N ILE A 9 20.15 -1.18 25.44
CA ILE A 9 20.43 -1.49 24.03
C ILE A 9 21.33 -2.72 23.90
N VAL A 10 22.40 -2.79 24.72
CA VAL A 10 23.31 -3.96 24.74
C VAL A 10 22.54 -5.23 25.10
N GLN A 11 21.70 -5.17 26.13
CA GLN A 11 20.85 -6.30 26.52
C GLN A 11 19.90 -6.73 25.41
N LEU A 12 19.25 -5.80 24.69
CA LEU A 12 18.38 -6.14 23.57
C LEU A 12 19.14 -6.83 22.42
N VAL A 13 20.36 -6.38 22.15
CA VAL A 13 21.22 -7.00 21.11
C VAL A 13 21.70 -8.38 21.56
N SER A 14 22.05 -8.59 22.84
CA SER A 14 22.43 -9.90 23.37
C SER A 14 21.28 -10.91 23.41
N GLN A 15 20.02 -10.44 23.32
CA GLN A 15 18.82 -11.26 23.16
C GLN A 15 18.45 -11.50 21.68
N ASP A 16 19.38 -11.34 20.74
CA ASP A 16 19.19 -11.51 19.31
C ASP A 16 18.09 -10.64 18.69
N ILE A 17 17.71 -9.53 19.35
CA ILE A 17 16.77 -8.57 18.76
C ILE A 17 17.46 -7.81 17.65
N SER A 18 16.90 -7.86 16.45
CA SER A 18 17.50 -7.22 15.27
C SER A 18 17.75 -5.72 15.48
N ASN A 19 18.85 -5.19 14.95
CA ASN A 19 19.19 -3.76 15.01
C ASN A 19 18.04 -2.84 14.53
N ARG A 20 17.25 -3.28 13.55
CA ARG A 20 16.06 -2.55 13.10
C ARG A 20 14.99 -2.45 14.18
N SER A 21 14.75 -3.53 14.91
CA SER A 21 13.79 -3.56 16.02
C SER A 21 14.29 -2.73 17.21
N VAL A 22 15.57 -2.82 17.52
CA VAL A 22 16.21 -1.98 18.54
C VAL A 22 16.09 -0.50 18.19
N ASN A 23 16.44 -0.11 16.96
CA ASN A 23 16.30 1.27 16.49
C ASN A 23 14.86 1.78 16.56
N ARG A 24 13.85 0.93 16.26
CA ARG A 24 12.43 1.29 16.42
C ARG A 24 12.07 1.57 17.88
N LYS A 25 12.53 0.73 18.82
CA LYS A 25 12.32 0.94 20.25
C LYS A 25 12.99 2.24 20.73
N ILE A 26 14.21 2.52 20.28
CA ILE A 26 14.93 3.76 20.58
C ILE A 26 14.18 4.98 20.02
N SER A 27 13.65 4.89 18.79
CA SER A 27 12.88 5.97 18.19
C SER A 27 11.62 6.28 18.99
N SER A 28 10.90 5.26 19.49
CA SER A 28 9.74 5.46 20.36
C SER A 28 10.13 6.13 21.68
N LEU A 29 11.23 5.68 22.30
CA LEU A 29 11.74 6.26 23.53
C LEU A 29 12.20 7.72 23.32
N ASN A 30 12.85 8.01 22.19
CA ASN A 30 13.26 9.37 21.83
C ASN A 30 12.04 10.30 21.63
N THR A 31 10.96 9.80 21.03
CA THR A 31 9.70 10.55 20.90
C THR A 31 9.08 10.84 22.27
N TYR A 32 9.13 9.88 23.19
CA TYR A 32 8.66 10.06 24.55
C TYR A 32 9.47 11.13 25.30
N TYR A 33 10.80 11.09 25.24
CA TYR A 33 11.63 12.14 25.85
C TYR A 33 11.44 13.52 25.22
N LYS A 34 11.17 13.61 23.93
CA LYS A 34 10.79 14.87 23.28
C LYS A 34 9.46 15.40 23.79
N PHE A 35 8.50 14.53 24.10
CA PHE A 35 7.25 14.90 24.71
C PHE A 35 7.48 15.41 26.16
N LEU A 36 8.26 14.68 26.97
CA LEU A 36 8.60 15.12 28.34
C LEU A 36 9.32 16.47 28.38
N LEU A 37 10.22 16.73 27.43
CA LEU A 37 10.83 18.05 27.26
C LEU A 37 9.79 19.15 26.97
N LYS A 38 8.79 18.83 26.14
CA LYS A 38 7.75 19.79 25.75
C LYS A 38 6.85 20.18 26.93
N ILE A 39 6.63 19.26 27.87
CA ILE A 39 5.82 19.50 29.10
C ILE A 39 6.72 19.81 30.30
N GLU A 40 8.01 20.12 30.09
CA GLU A 40 8.99 20.55 31.08
C GLU A 40 9.26 19.55 32.22
N GLU A 41 8.86 18.28 32.09
CA GLU A 41 9.11 17.22 33.05
C GLU A 41 10.60 16.77 33.08
N VAL A 42 11.37 17.05 32.04
CA VAL A 42 12.81 16.79 31.98
C VAL A 42 13.54 17.98 31.36
N GLN A 43 14.76 18.23 31.85
CA GLN A 43 15.59 19.33 31.33
C GLN A 43 16.36 19.00 30.07
N SER A 44 16.57 17.70 29.77
CA SER A 44 17.32 17.27 28.60
C SER A 44 16.87 15.89 28.10
N ASN A 45 16.99 15.68 26.79
CA ASN A 45 16.74 14.37 26.19
C ASN A 45 18.04 13.54 26.23
N PRO A 46 18.09 12.43 26.97
CA PRO A 46 19.27 11.58 27.04
C PRO A 46 19.64 10.92 25.70
N LEU A 47 18.71 10.87 24.76
CA LEU A 47 18.90 10.29 23.42
C LEU A 47 19.26 11.34 22.35
N ALA A 48 19.43 12.63 22.69
CA ALA A 48 19.68 13.70 21.71
C ALA A 48 20.89 13.41 20.80
N LYS A 49 21.94 12.81 21.34
CA LYS A 49 23.20 12.49 20.62
C LYS A 49 23.29 11.00 20.21
N HIS A 50 22.22 10.22 20.42
CA HIS A 50 22.24 8.79 20.07
C HIS A 50 22.29 8.57 18.57
N LYS A 51 23.23 7.74 18.12
CA LYS A 51 23.34 7.27 16.72
C LYS A 51 22.67 5.92 16.58
N ALA A 52 21.79 5.78 15.60
CA ALA A 52 21.12 4.52 15.31
C ALA A 52 22.14 3.39 14.95
N LEU A 53 21.83 2.17 15.36
CA LEU A 53 22.61 0.99 15.02
C LEU A 53 22.59 0.76 13.50
N LYS A 54 23.73 0.35 12.95
CA LYS A 54 23.82 0.00 11.53
C LYS A 54 22.88 -1.15 11.20
N THR A 55 22.07 -1.00 10.16
CA THR A 55 21.15 -2.03 9.67
C THR A 55 21.49 -2.38 8.23
N SER A 56 21.46 -3.67 7.89
CA SER A 56 21.57 -4.08 6.50
C SER A 56 20.38 -3.57 5.69
N LYS A 57 20.65 -2.92 4.57
CA LYS A 57 19.60 -2.57 3.60
C LYS A 57 19.24 -3.84 2.83
N LYS A 58 18.16 -4.51 3.21
CA LYS A 58 17.63 -5.60 2.38
C LYS A 58 16.94 -4.97 1.17
N VAL A 59 17.52 -5.15 -0.01
CA VAL A 59 16.88 -4.76 -1.27
C VAL A 59 15.60 -5.59 -1.41
N GLN A 60 14.49 -4.92 -1.60
CA GLN A 60 13.22 -5.58 -1.90
C GLN A 60 13.15 -5.78 -3.40
N VAL A 61 13.16 -7.02 -3.84
CA VAL A 61 13.02 -7.36 -5.25
C VAL A 61 11.54 -7.29 -5.62
N PRO A 62 11.15 -6.43 -6.58
CA PRO A 62 9.78 -6.37 -7.06
C PRO A 62 9.40 -7.67 -7.76
N PHE A 63 8.11 -7.98 -7.87
CA PHE A 63 7.64 -9.02 -8.76
C PHE A 63 7.96 -8.63 -10.21
N SER A 64 8.29 -9.59 -11.06
CA SER A 64 8.43 -9.34 -12.47
C SER A 64 7.05 -9.14 -13.13
N LYS A 65 7.03 -8.67 -14.36
CA LYS A 65 5.79 -8.49 -15.12
C LYS A 65 5.12 -9.85 -15.34
N GLU A 66 5.91 -10.85 -15.72
CA GLU A 66 5.48 -12.24 -15.94
C GLU A 66 4.87 -12.83 -14.66
N GLU A 67 5.51 -12.69 -13.51
CA GLU A 67 4.96 -13.17 -12.22
C GLU A 67 3.60 -12.56 -11.89
N VAL A 68 3.38 -11.30 -12.26
CA VAL A 68 2.07 -10.64 -12.04
C VAL A 68 1.05 -11.10 -13.08
N GLU A 69 1.44 -11.26 -14.34
CA GLU A 69 0.59 -11.78 -15.42
C GLU A 69 0.18 -13.23 -15.10
N ASP A 70 1.09 -14.08 -14.67
CA ASP A 70 0.81 -15.45 -14.24
C ASP A 70 -0.25 -15.48 -13.12
N VAL A 71 -0.14 -14.60 -12.12
CA VAL A 71 -1.15 -14.52 -11.06
C VAL A 71 -2.51 -14.09 -11.59
N LEU A 72 -2.57 -13.14 -12.50
CA LEU A 72 -3.83 -12.53 -12.94
C LEU A 72 -4.53 -13.28 -14.07
N GLU A 73 -3.77 -14.02 -14.90
CA GLU A 73 -4.26 -14.65 -16.11
C GLU A 73 -4.26 -16.18 -16.03
N LEU A 74 -3.19 -16.78 -15.47
CA LEU A 74 -3.04 -18.23 -15.43
C LEU A 74 -3.60 -18.88 -14.17
N LEU A 75 -3.63 -18.17 -13.03
CA LEU A 75 -4.25 -18.70 -11.83
C LEU A 75 -5.78 -18.56 -11.92
N ASN A 76 -6.46 -19.68 -11.90
CA ASN A 76 -7.92 -19.71 -11.85
C ASN A 76 -8.42 -19.14 -10.51
N PHE A 77 -8.90 -17.90 -10.55
CA PHE A 77 -9.77 -17.41 -9.50
C PHE A 77 -11.12 -18.09 -9.68
N ASP A 78 -11.62 -18.72 -8.64
CA ASP A 78 -12.96 -19.29 -8.73
C ASP A 78 -14.01 -18.18 -8.96
N ASN A 79 -15.18 -18.57 -9.49
CA ASN A 79 -16.26 -17.62 -9.75
C ASN A 79 -17.09 -17.31 -8.49
N SER A 80 -16.62 -17.69 -7.31
CA SER A 80 -17.24 -17.31 -6.04
C SER A 80 -17.02 -15.82 -5.75
N PHE A 81 -17.84 -15.28 -4.85
CA PHE A 81 -17.63 -13.94 -4.32
C PHE A 81 -16.19 -13.74 -3.82
N GLU A 82 -15.62 -14.73 -3.12
CA GLU A 82 -14.27 -14.62 -2.55
C GLU A 82 -13.21 -14.61 -3.65
N GLY A 83 -13.33 -15.46 -4.67
CA GLY A 83 -12.36 -15.48 -5.79
C GLY A 83 -12.39 -14.20 -6.61
N ILE A 84 -13.57 -13.67 -6.91
CA ILE A 84 -13.72 -12.40 -7.63
C ILE A 84 -13.20 -11.23 -6.79
N ARG A 85 -13.47 -11.21 -5.48
CA ARG A 85 -12.91 -10.24 -4.54
C ARG A 85 -11.39 -10.27 -4.53
N ASP A 86 -10.81 -11.45 -4.43
CA ASP A 86 -9.37 -11.64 -4.30
C ASP A 86 -8.65 -11.22 -5.59
N LYS A 87 -9.23 -11.55 -6.74
CA LYS A 87 -8.76 -11.05 -8.04
C LYS A 87 -8.77 -9.53 -8.08
N LEU A 88 -9.89 -8.90 -7.73
CA LEU A 88 -10.02 -7.45 -7.72
C LEU A 88 -9.03 -6.77 -6.75
N ILE A 89 -8.78 -7.37 -5.59
CA ILE A 89 -7.76 -6.87 -4.65
C ILE A 89 -6.39 -6.80 -5.34
N ILE A 90 -5.97 -7.87 -6.02
CA ILE A 90 -4.67 -7.94 -6.69
C ILE A 90 -4.62 -6.96 -7.87
N GLU A 91 -5.66 -6.92 -8.69
CA GLU A 91 -5.77 -6.00 -9.83
C GLU A 91 -5.68 -4.53 -9.39
N LEU A 92 -6.41 -4.13 -8.35
CA LEU A 92 -6.36 -2.77 -7.83
C LEU A 92 -4.98 -2.43 -7.27
N PHE A 93 -4.33 -3.34 -6.53
CA PHE A 93 -2.97 -3.08 -6.06
C PHE A 93 -2.01 -2.84 -7.21
N TYR A 94 -2.05 -3.70 -8.22
CA TYR A 94 -1.11 -3.62 -9.34
C TYR A 94 -1.44 -2.51 -10.32
N SER A 95 -2.71 -2.15 -10.48
CA SER A 95 -3.09 -1.06 -11.37
C SER A 95 -2.97 0.32 -10.74
N THR A 96 -3.11 0.45 -9.42
CA THR A 96 -3.18 1.77 -8.76
C THR A 96 -2.03 2.05 -7.80
N GLY A 97 -1.29 1.03 -7.42
CA GLY A 97 -0.29 1.15 -6.37
C GLY A 97 -0.85 1.62 -5.02
N ILE A 98 -2.12 1.39 -4.75
CA ILE A 98 -2.80 1.80 -3.52
C ILE A 98 -2.12 1.24 -2.26
N ARG A 99 -2.20 1.93 -1.12
CA ARG A 99 -1.72 1.37 0.15
C ARG A 99 -2.73 0.38 0.73
N ARG A 100 -2.25 -0.61 1.47
CA ARG A 100 -3.11 -1.64 2.07
C ARG A 100 -4.25 -1.04 2.92
N ILE A 101 -3.93 -0.08 3.77
CA ILE A 101 -4.94 0.60 4.58
C ILE A 101 -5.93 1.39 3.72
N GLU A 102 -5.46 2.08 2.68
CA GLU A 102 -6.31 2.82 1.77
C GLU A 102 -7.29 1.89 1.04
N LEU A 103 -6.85 0.69 0.63
CA LEU A 103 -7.70 -0.28 -0.05
C LEU A 103 -8.82 -0.79 0.86
N VAL A 104 -8.54 -1.12 2.12
CA VAL A 104 -9.58 -1.62 3.05
C VAL A 104 -10.54 -0.51 3.48
N GLU A 105 -10.12 0.76 3.38
CA GLU A 105 -10.97 1.92 3.67
C GLU A 105 -11.77 2.41 2.45
N LEU A 106 -11.57 1.83 1.26
CA LEU A 106 -12.33 2.21 0.08
C LEU A 106 -13.83 1.98 0.28
N LYS A 107 -14.60 2.98 -0.10
CA LYS A 107 -16.05 2.92 -0.18
C LYS A 107 -16.52 2.80 -1.63
N ILE A 108 -17.72 2.28 -1.85
CA ILE A 108 -18.30 2.15 -3.20
C ILE A 108 -18.36 3.52 -3.89
N GLN A 109 -18.76 4.57 -3.18
CA GLN A 109 -18.82 5.95 -3.68
C GLN A 109 -17.47 6.55 -4.11
N ASN A 110 -16.35 5.90 -3.76
CA ASN A 110 -15.03 6.34 -4.20
C ASN A 110 -14.68 5.90 -5.63
N ILE A 111 -15.55 5.10 -6.26
CA ILE A 111 -15.36 4.59 -7.62
C ILE A 111 -16.31 5.32 -8.56
N ASP A 112 -15.76 5.88 -9.61
CA ASP A 112 -16.50 6.40 -10.75
C ASP A 112 -16.18 5.53 -11.98
N LEU A 113 -17.10 4.63 -12.32
CA LEU A 113 -16.95 3.73 -13.47
C LEU A 113 -17.13 4.46 -14.80
N HIS A 114 -17.90 5.55 -14.84
CA HIS A 114 -18.08 6.35 -16.04
C HIS A 114 -16.80 7.12 -16.38
N GLN A 115 -16.21 7.80 -15.38
CA GLN A 115 -14.95 8.50 -15.53
C GLN A 115 -13.73 7.56 -15.46
N LYS A 116 -13.92 6.28 -15.12
CA LYS A 116 -12.86 5.29 -14.88
C LYS A 116 -11.83 5.83 -13.89
N THR A 117 -12.28 6.26 -12.74
CA THR A 117 -11.42 6.82 -11.68
C THR A 117 -11.72 6.25 -10.32
N LEU A 118 -10.69 6.23 -9.49
CA LEU A 118 -10.73 5.84 -8.08
C LEU A 118 -10.25 7.01 -7.22
N LYS A 119 -11.08 7.47 -6.30
CA LYS A 119 -10.72 8.49 -5.31
C LYS A 119 -10.16 7.82 -4.06
N VAL A 120 -8.97 8.19 -3.65
CA VAL A 120 -8.29 7.60 -2.50
C VAL A 120 -7.95 8.67 -1.47
N LEU A 121 -8.30 8.40 -0.22
CA LEU A 121 -7.96 9.26 0.91
C LEU A 121 -6.64 8.81 1.53
N GLY A 122 -5.61 9.65 1.43
CA GLY A 122 -4.27 9.37 1.95
C GLY A 122 -4.02 9.97 3.34
N LYS A 123 -2.75 9.94 3.77
CA LYS A 123 -2.34 10.56 5.04
C LYS A 123 -2.68 12.05 5.08
N ARG A 124 -3.06 12.55 6.28
CA ARG A 124 -3.45 13.95 6.53
C ARG A 124 -4.66 14.39 5.71
N ASN A 125 -5.58 13.46 5.46
CA ASN A 125 -6.82 13.72 4.72
C ASN A 125 -6.61 14.25 3.29
N LYS A 126 -5.47 13.96 2.68
CA LYS A 126 -5.21 14.34 1.28
C LYS A 126 -5.84 13.33 0.34
N GLU A 127 -6.71 13.82 -0.51
CA GLU A 127 -7.33 13.02 -1.57
C GLU A 127 -6.43 12.98 -2.81
N ARG A 128 -6.49 11.87 -3.52
CA ARG A 128 -5.95 11.76 -4.87
C ARG A 128 -6.88 10.93 -5.75
N ILE A 129 -6.88 11.25 -7.03
CA ILE A 129 -7.64 10.53 -8.06
C ILE A 129 -6.66 9.67 -8.84
N ILE A 130 -7.00 8.38 -9.00
CA ILE A 130 -6.19 7.42 -9.74
C ILE A 130 -7.04 6.90 -10.91
N PRO A 131 -6.52 6.91 -12.15
CA PRO A 131 -7.19 6.28 -13.28
C PRO A 131 -7.35 4.78 -13.09
N LEU A 132 -8.41 4.20 -13.63
CA LEU A 132 -8.67 2.77 -13.65
C LEU A 132 -8.54 2.23 -15.07
N LEU A 133 -7.98 1.03 -15.22
CA LEU A 133 -7.96 0.28 -16.47
C LEU A 133 -9.37 -0.28 -16.76
N ASP A 134 -9.69 -0.46 -18.03
CA ASP A 134 -10.97 -1.04 -18.46
C ASP A 134 -11.18 -2.45 -17.90
N SER A 135 -10.15 -3.27 -17.91
CA SER A 135 -10.17 -4.61 -17.31
C SER A 135 -10.53 -4.58 -15.82
N VAL A 136 -10.01 -3.61 -15.08
CA VAL A 136 -10.31 -3.42 -13.65
C VAL A 136 -11.76 -2.98 -13.46
N CYS A 137 -12.27 -2.07 -14.30
CA CYS A 137 -13.67 -1.64 -14.27
C CYS A 137 -14.64 -2.82 -14.50
N VAL A 138 -14.30 -3.73 -15.41
CA VAL A 138 -15.07 -4.97 -15.64
C VAL A 138 -15.08 -5.85 -14.39
N THR A 139 -13.91 -6.06 -13.77
CA THR A 139 -13.82 -6.87 -12.53
C THR A 139 -14.57 -6.21 -11.36
N ILE A 140 -14.52 -4.86 -11.25
CA ILE A 140 -15.30 -4.12 -10.25
C ILE A 140 -16.80 -4.38 -10.46
N THR A 141 -17.29 -4.25 -11.69
CA THR A 141 -18.71 -4.47 -12.00
C THR A 141 -19.15 -5.90 -11.64
N LYS A 142 -18.36 -6.91 -12.02
CA LYS A 142 -18.60 -8.30 -11.65
C LYS A 142 -18.63 -8.47 -10.13
N TYR A 143 -17.65 -7.91 -9.44
CA TYR A 143 -17.58 -7.97 -7.97
C TYR A 143 -18.80 -7.33 -7.30
N LEU A 144 -19.22 -6.14 -7.76
CA LEU A 144 -20.39 -5.46 -7.21
C LEU A 144 -21.69 -6.23 -7.45
N THR A 145 -21.79 -6.98 -8.55
CA THR A 145 -22.93 -7.87 -8.82
C THR A 145 -22.98 -9.02 -7.81
N GLU A 146 -21.87 -9.74 -7.64
CA GLU A 146 -21.78 -10.85 -6.66
C GLU A 146 -21.96 -10.34 -5.22
N ARG A 147 -21.48 -9.14 -4.92
CA ARG A 147 -21.63 -8.53 -3.60
C ARG A 147 -23.09 -8.33 -3.20
N LYS A 148 -24.02 -8.15 -4.15
CA LYS A 148 -25.46 -7.98 -3.89
C LYS A 148 -26.10 -9.24 -3.29
N SER A 149 -25.53 -10.42 -3.53
CA SER A 149 -26.01 -11.69 -2.98
C SER A 149 -25.68 -11.89 -1.50
N LEU A 150 -24.79 -11.05 -0.95
CA LEU A 150 -24.39 -11.15 0.46
C LEU A 150 -25.38 -10.48 1.40
N SER A 151 -25.50 -11.02 2.60
CA SER A 151 -26.10 -10.31 3.73
C SER A 151 -25.10 -9.25 4.25
N VAL A 152 -25.18 -8.05 3.67
CA VAL A 152 -24.23 -6.97 3.91
C VAL A 152 -24.49 -6.31 5.26
N LYS A 153 -23.48 -6.26 6.13
CA LYS A 153 -23.51 -5.64 7.46
C LYS A 153 -22.87 -4.26 7.50
N GLU A 154 -21.90 -4.03 6.62
CA GLU A 154 -21.12 -2.78 6.53
C GLU A 154 -21.11 -2.28 5.08
N GLY A 155 -22.28 -1.79 4.64
CA GLY A 155 -22.64 -1.54 3.26
C GLY A 155 -21.80 -0.54 2.47
N ASP A 156 -21.20 0.42 3.13
CA ASP A 156 -20.47 1.50 2.46
C ASP A 156 -19.13 1.06 1.91
N TYR A 157 -18.47 0.08 2.58
CA TYR A 157 -17.12 -0.34 2.18
C TYR A 157 -17.16 -1.19 0.91
N LEU A 158 -16.18 -0.94 0.02
CA LEU A 158 -16.05 -1.70 -1.21
C LEU A 158 -15.78 -3.17 -0.91
N PHE A 159 -14.71 -3.46 -0.16
CA PHE A 159 -14.30 -4.83 0.10
C PHE A 159 -14.91 -5.40 1.38
N LEU A 160 -15.57 -6.53 1.22
CA LEU A 160 -16.20 -7.27 2.32
C LEU A 160 -15.58 -8.66 2.47
N THR A 161 -15.72 -9.21 3.68
CA THR A 161 -15.55 -10.64 3.95
C THR A 161 -16.80 -11.39 3.49
N LYS A 162 -16.74 -12.71 3.39
CA LYS A 162 -17.91 -13.55 3.09
C LYS A 162 -19.10 -13.38 4.06
N ASN A 163 -18.82 -12.88 5.26
CA ASN A 163 -19.84 -12.62 6.27
C ASN A 163 -20.45 -11.20 6.19
N GLY A 164 -20.21 -10.47 5.09
CA GLY A 164 -20.72 -9.13 4.87
C GLY A 164 -20.09 -8.03 5.74
N LYS A 165 -19.00 -8.32 6.47
CA LYS A 165 -18.24 -7.32 7.25
C LYS A 165 -17.13 -6.74 6.40
N LYS A 166 -16.70 -5.53 6.74
CA LYS A 166 -15.54 -4.85 6.13
C LYS A 166 -14.31 -5.77 6.07
N ALA A 167 -13.61 -5.76 4.95
CA ALA A 167 -12.33 -6.43 4.81
C ALA A 167 -11.28 -5.76 5.71
N TYR A 168 -10.29 -6.53 6.16
CA TYR A 168 -9.24 -6.09 7.07
C TYR A 168 -7.86 -6.32 6.47
N GLU A 169 -6.90 -5.55 6.91
CA GLU A 169 -5.55 -5.53 6.32
C GLU A 169 -4.87 -6.91 6.24
N ASN A 170 -5.11 -7.79 7.23
CA ASN A 170 -4.51 -9.12 7.23
C ASN A 170 -5.16 -10.05 6.19
N LEU A 171 -6.44 -9.85 5.84
CA LEU A 171 -7.09 -10.57 4.73
C LEU A 171 -6.38 -10.22 3.41
N VAL A 172 -6.15 -8.94 3.15
CA VAL A 172 -5.44 -8.47 1.96
C VAL A 172 -4.02 -9.05 1.88
N TYR A 173 -3.31 -9.07 3.00
CA TYR A 173 -1.99 -9.69 3.06
C TYR A 173 -2.02 -11.18 2.70
N ARG A 174 -2.98 -11.93 3.27
CA ARG A 174 -3.14 -13.37 2.99
C ARG A 174 -3.48 -13.64 1.54
N VAL A 175 -4.38 -12.86 0.94
CA VAL A 175 -4.72 -12.96 -0.48
C VAL A 175 -3.47 -12.82 -1.34
N ILE A 176 -2.74 -11.73 -1.20
CA ILE A 176 -1.53 -11.50 -2.00
C ILE A 176 -0.48 -12.58 -1.76
N ASN A 177 -0.25 -12.95 -0.50
CA ASN A 177 0.72 -14.01 -0.18
C ASN A 177 0.32 -15.35 -0.81
N PHE A 178 -0.94 -15.74 -0.72
CA PHE A 178 -1.46 -17.00 -1.26
C PHE A 178 -1.27 -17.10 -2.77
N TYR A 179 -1.77 -16.13 -3.53
CA TYR A 179 -1.71 -16.19 -4.99
C TYR A 179 -0.27 -16.05 -5.52
N PHE A 180 0.51 -15.11 -4.99
CA PHE A 180 1.92 -14.96 -5.39
C PHE A 180 2.82 -16.10 -4.91
N SER A 181 2.40 -16.92 -3.93
CA SER A 181 3.14 -18.12 -3.56
C SER A 181 3.07 -19.21 -4.62
N LYS A 182 2.08 -19.17 -5.49
CA LYS A 182 1.92 -20.12 -6.61
C LYS A 182 2.72 -19.71 -7.85
N ALA A 183 2.95 -18.41 -8.05
CA ALA A 183 3.59 -17.87 -9.26
C ALA A 183 5.02 -17.36 -9.03
N SER A 184 5.50 -17.25 -7.80
CA SER A 184 6.80 -16.64 -7.49
C SER A 184 7.56 -17.42 -6.44
N THR A 185 8.85 -17.63 -6.67
CA THR A 185 9.79 -18.22 -5.71
C THR A 185 10.36 -17.22 -4.70
N LYS A 186 10.05 -15.92 -4.84
CA LYS A 186 10.56 -14.88 -3.96
C LYS A 186 10.12 -15.09 -2.51
N VAL A 187 11.04 -14.85 -1.57
CA VAL A 187 10.81 -15.05 -0.13
C VAL A 187 9.73 -14.12 0.43
N LYS A 188 9.65 -12.89 -0.08
CA LYS A 188 8.67 -11.90 0.39
C LYS A 188 7.59 -11.67 -0.65
N LYS A 189 6.35 -11.94 -0.26
CA LYS A 189 5.14 -11.76 -1.06
C LYS A 189 4.16 -10.93 -0.23
N SER A 190 4.09 -9.63 -0.51
CA SER A 190 3.30 -8.72 0.32
C SER A 190 2.72 -7.56 -0.48
N PRO A 191 1.68 -6.88 0.03
CA PRO A 191 1.11 -5.68 -0.57
C PRO A 191 2.15 -4.59 -0.90
N HIS A 192 3.16 -4.43 -0.04
CA HIS A 192 4.23 -3.47 -0.28
C HIS A 192 5.11 -3.83 -1.47
N ILE A 193 5.41 -5.13 -1.67
CA ILE A 193 6.17 -5.58 -2.83
C ILE A 193 5.35 -5.36 -4.10
N LEU A 194 4.06 -5.70 -4.11
CA LEU A 194 3.19 -5.50 -5.28
C LEU A 194 3.06 -4.02 -5.66
N ARG A 195 2.91 -3.14 -4.68
CA ARG A 195 2.95 -1.68 -4.89
C ARG A 195 4.33 -1.21 -5.40
N HIS A 196 5.42 -1.79 -4.91
CA HIS A 196 6.77 -1.50 -5.42
C HIS A 196 6.93 -1.97 -6.86
N SER A 197 6.38 -3.15 -7.22
CA SER A 197 6.35 -3.64 -8.60
C SER A 197 5.61 -2.70 -9.53
N PHE A 198 4.41 -2.21 -9.13
CA PHE A 198 3.68 -1.20 -9.89
C PHE A 198 4.55 0.02 -10.19
N ALA A 199 5.17 0.61 -9.16
CA ALA A 199 6.01 1.80 -9.33
C ALA A 199 7.21 1.53 -10.27
N THR A 200 7.89 0.41 -10.07
CA THR A 200 9.06 0.02 -10.87
C THR A 200 8.68 -0.23 -12.32
N HIS A 201 7.56 -0.92 -12.57
CA HIS A 201 7.12 -1.23 -13.93
C HIS A 201 6.69 0.04 -14.69
N LEU A 202 5.99 0.97 -14.03
CA LEU A 202 5.67 2.27 -14.66
C LEU A 202 6.93 3.04 -15.06
N LEU A 203 7.91 3.13 -14.15
CA LEU A 203 9.18 3.81 -14.43
C LEU A 203 9.95 3.14 -15.57
N ASN A 204 10.01 1.80 -15.59
CA ASN A 204 10.66 1.04 -16.67
C ASN A 204 9.98 1.21 -18.03
N GLN A 205 8.68 1.54 -18.05
CA GLN A 205 7.91 1.87 -19.27
C GLN A 205 8.00 3.38 -19.62
N GLY A 206 8.88 4.13 -18.96
CA GLY A 206 9.14 5.52 -19.27
C GLY A 206 8.18 6.52 -18.64
N ALA A 207 7.42 6.13 -17.62
CA ALA A 207 6.61 7.09 -16.86
C ALA A 207 7.50 8.10 -16.13
N ASP A 208 7.09 9.36 -16.12
CA ASP A 208 7.78 10.40 -15.35
C ASP A 208 7.73 10.09 -13.85
N LEU A 209 8.86 10.31 -13.17
CA LEU A 209 9.00 10.03 -11.74
C LEU A 209 8.01 10.82 -10.87
N ASN A 210 7.70 12.07 -11.25
CA ASN A 210 6.77 12.91 -10.50
C ASN A 210 5.33 12.41 -10.68
N ALA A 211 4.95 11.99 -11.90
CA ALA A 211 3.67 11.35 -12.15
C ALA A 211 3.48 10.07 -11.32
N VAL A 212 4.52 9.23 -11.23
CA VAL A 212 4.49 8.02 -10.39
C VAL A 212 4.40 8.37 -8.89
N LYS A 213 5.14 9.39 -8.41
CA LYS A 213 5.03 9.88 -7.03
C LYS A 213 3.63 10.40 -6.71
N GLU A 214 2.99 11.09 -7.64
CA GLU A 214 1.65 11.62 -7.51
C GLU A 214 0.61 10.50 -7.41
N LEU A 215 0.63 9.52 -8.32
CA LEU A 215 -0.19 8.30 -8.26
C LEU A 215 -0.07 7.58 -6.92
N LEU A 216 1.15 7.48 -6.41
CA LEU A 216 1.43 6.82 -5.15
C LEU A 216 1.07 7.66 -3.91
N GLY A 217 0.85 8.97 -4.04
CA GLY A 217 0.58 9.87 -2.92
C GLY A 217 1.75 9.95 -1.95
N HIS A 218 2.98 10.19 -2.48
CA HIS A 218 4.17 10.46 -1.68
C HIS A 218 4.18 11.93 -1.25
N SER A 219 4.27 12.18 0.05
CA SER A 219 4.06 13.49 0.68
C SER A 219 5.28 14.42 0.69
N SER A 220 6.35 14.16 -0.03
CA SER A 220 7.50 15.08 -0.09
C SER A 220 7.46 15.90 -1.36
N LEU A 221 7.31 17.15 -1.19
CA LEU A 221 7.31 18.32 -2.02
C LEU A 221 5.93 18.91 -2.30
N ALA A 222 5.74 20.04 -1.63
CA ALA A 222 4.94 21.22 -1.93
C ALA A 222 3.52 21.06 -2.46
N ALA A 223 2.66 21.80 -1.81
CA ALA A 223 1.39 22.34 -2.27
C ALA A 223 0.26 21.31 -2.55
N THR A 224 -0.85 21.60 -1.96
CA THR A 224 -2.18 21.15 -2.38
C THR A 224 -2.35 21.45 -3.86
N GLN A 225 -1.98 20.50 -4.72
CA GLN A 225 -2.37 20.60 -6.12
C GLN A 225 -3.88 20.42 -6.17
N VAL A 226 -4.57 21.47 -6.49
CA VAL A 226 -5.98 21.41 -6.89
C VAL A 226 -5.99 20.59 -8.17
N TYR A 227 -6.58 19.40 -8.14
CA TYR A 227 -6.75 18.57 -9.33
C TYR A 227 -7.68 19.29 -10.30
N THR A 228 -7.10 19.89 -11.32
CA THR A 228 -7.85 20.45 -12.45
C THR A 228 -8.17 19.33 -13.44
N HIS A 229 -9.20 19.52 -14.26
CA HIS A 229 -9.53 18.58 -15.35
C HIS A 229 -8.33 18.32 -16.28
N SER A 230 -7.47 19.31 -16.50
CA SER A 230 -6.23 19.18 -17.30
C SER A 230 -5.23 18.25 -16.65
N SER A 231 -4.98 18.36 -15.34
CA SER A 231 -4.02 17.49 -14.64
C SER A 231 -4.47 16.02 -14.59
N ILE A 232 -5.78 15.77 -14.46
CA ILE A 232 -6.34 14.41 -14.51
C ILE A 232 -6.20 13.82 -15.91
N SER A 233 -6.43 14.61 -16.96
CA SER A 233 -6.29 14.20 -18.36
C SER A 233 -4.83 13.83 -18.70
N GLU A 234 -3.85 14.61 -18.25
CA GLU A 234 -2.43 14.30 -18.40
C GLU A 234 -2.04 13.03 -17.63
N LEU A 235 -2.50 12.91 -16.39
CA LEU A 235 -2.25 11.72 -15.57
C LEU A 235 -2.80 10.46 -16.25
N LYS A 236 -4.01 10.53 -16.82
CA LYS A 236 -4.61 9.43 -17.61
C LYS A 236 -3.75 9.07 -18.82
N LYS A 237 -3.22 10.05 -19.57
CA LYS A 237 -2.36 9.81 -20.74
C LYS A 237 -1.06 9.11 -20.34
N VAL A 238 -0.36 9.60 -19.31
CA VAL A 238 0.86 8.98 -18.79
C VAL A 238 0.60 7.57 -18.30
N TYR A 239 -0.48 7.41 -17.53
CA TYR A 239 -0.88 6.10 -16.99
C TYR A 239 -1.24 5.12 -18.11
N ALA A 240 -2.06 5.53 -19.08
CA ALA A 240 -2.44 4.69 -20.21
C ALA A 240 -1.24 4.26 -21.05
N LYS A 241 -0.32 5.20 -21.31
CA LYS A 241 0.90 4.90 -22.10
C LYS A 241 1.88 3.98 -21.38
N SER A 242 2.00 4.11 -20.06
CA SER A 242 3.06 3.45 -19.30
C SER A 242 2.60 2.27 -18.43
N HIS A 243 1.29 2.00 -18.35
CA HIS A 243 0.84 0.86 -17.56
C HIS A 243 0.98 -0.45 -18.35
N PRO A 244 1.69 -1.49 -17.83
CA PRO A 244 1.97 -2.73 -18.56
C PRO A 244 0.74 -3.48 -19.06
N ARG A 245 -0.41 -3.34 -18.40
CA ARG A 245 -1.69 -3.99 -18.74
C ARG A 245 -2.66 -3.12 -19.54
N ASN A 246 -2.23 -1.98 -20.02
CA ASN A 246 -3.04 -1.11 -20.88
C ASN A 246 -2.62 -1.32 -22.35
N LYS A 247 -2.83 -2.52 -22.86
CA LYS A 247 -2.62 -2.89 -24.28
C LYS A 247 -3.96 -3.03 -24.97
#